data_b7d1ae720e8a04849e5b3431ba2ea26e
#
_entry.id   b7d1ae720e8a04849e5b3431ba2ea26e
#
_cell.length_a   1.000
_cell.length_b   1.000
_cell.length_c   1.000
_cell.angle_alpha   90.00
_cell.angle_beta   90.00
_cell.angle_gamma   90.00
#
_symmetry.space_group_name_H-M   'P 1'
#
loop_
_entity.id
_entity.type
_entity.pdbx_description
1 polymer ?
#
loop_
_entity_poly.entity_id
_entity_poly.type
_entity_poly.pdbx_seq_one_letter_code
_entity_poly.pdbx_strand_id
1 'polypeptide(L)'
;MRRHMVCAVMGAIMATAGWSQSLTWLDTQFNPFTVPLGVSADGSVVVGMTESFPQQSRAFRWTRALGTQYLGTLGGNASAAYGVSANGSVVVGWAHDVNGQRRAFRWTAATGMVDLGALGGNQSEARGVSAEGSVVVGWAHDVNGQRRAFRWTAATGMIDLGTLGGAESEAWAVSADGSVVVGIAQDATGEWRGFRWTAQTGMIALGTRTFSRDAHLDVSADGSVVVGTHTPWRETAFRWTEATGMTDLPLPSGASVSFAYGVSGDGNIVVGGVDLMARAFRWRSSGEMDDLNSTYANLIGGGAMLWLATDVSPDGRYIVGVGMRGVYEAYLLDTGFPRRGDVDRNGCVDDADLLRVLFAFGERGYRDEDLNWDGIVDDADLLAVLFQFGSGC
;
A
#
# COMPACT_ATOMS: atom_id res chain seq x y z
N MET A 1 71.72 -4.25 -13.61
CA MET A 1 70.49 -4.94 -13.27
C MET A 1 69.42 -3.91 -12.92
N ARG A 2 68.59 -3.52 -13.86
CA ARG A 2 67.45 -2.60 -13.62
C ARG A 2 66.20 -3.44 -13.51
N ARG A 3 65.56 -3.44 -12.32
CA ARG A 3 64.26 -4.07 -12.10
C ARG A 3 63.17 -3.11 -12.54
N HIS A 4 62.41 -3.46 -13.56
CA HIS A 4 61.18 -2.78 -13.94
C HIS A 4 60.07 -3.25 -13.02
N MET A 5 59.52 -2.32 -12.26
CA MET A 5 58.34 -2.50 -11.44
C MET A 5 57.12 -2.23 -12.33
N VAL A 6 56.34 -3.26 -12.66
CA VAL A 6 55.10 -3.13 -13.41
C VAL A 6 54.01 -2.87 -12.37
N CYS A 7 53.49 -1.62 -12.32
CA CYS A 7 52.27 -1.31 -11.61
C CYS A 7 51.08 -1.79 -12.43
N ALA A 8 50.43 -2.87 -12.00
CA ALA A 8 49.13 -3.25 -12.51
C ALA A 8 48.06 -2.32 -11.90
N VAL A 9 47.53 -1.41 -12.70
CA VAL A 9 46.35 -0.65 -12.36
C VAL A 9 45.14 -1.58 -12.53
N MET A 10 44.61 -2.11 -11.42
CA MET A 10 43.32 -2.73 -11.42
C MET A 10 42.26 -1.61 -11.57
N GLY A 11 41.76 -1.43 -12.78
CA GLY A 11 40.59 -0.66 -13.05
C GLY A 11 39.39 -1.40 -12.46
N ALA A 12 38.87 -0.93 -11.33
CA ALA A 12 37.58 -1.33 -10.86
C ALA A 12 36.56 -0.79 -11.88
N ILE A 13 36.01 -1.67 -12.71
CA ILE A 13 34.79 -1.38 -13.48
C ILE A 13 33.69 -1.30 -12.44
N MET A 14 33.38 -0.09 -11.97
CA MET A 14 32.10 0.18 -11.32
C MET A 14 31.05 0.02 -12.40
N ALA A 15 30.38 -1.13 -12.40
CA ALA A 15 29.14 -1.28 -13.12
C ALA A 15 28.20 -0.24 -12.53
N THR A 16 27.95 0.84 -13.25
CA THR A 16 26.82 1.73 -12.99
C THR A 16 25.59 0.86 -13.15
N ALA A 17 25.07 0.34 -12.05
CA ALA A 17 23.73 -0.26 -12.03
C ALA A 17 22.75 0.89 -12.32
N GLY A 18 22.54 1.17 -13.59
CA GLY A 18 21.43 1.98 -14.03
C GLY A 18 20.18 1.32 -13.48
N TRP A 19 19.45 2.01 -12.65
CA TRP A 19 18.17 1.55 -12.08
C TRP A 19 17.20 1.43 -13.24
N SER A 20 17.16 0.25 -13.85
CA SER A 20 16.27 -0.06 -14.94
C SER A 20 14.91 -0.40 -14.37
N GLN A 21 13.86 0.13 -14.98
CA GLN A 21 12.50 -0.38 -14.80
C GLN A 21 12.49 -1.90 -14.84
N SER A 22 11.75 -2.53 -13.97
CA SER A 22 11.65 -3.99 -13.96
C SER A 22 10.25 -4.46 -13.60
N LEU A 23 9.85 -5.59 -14.17
CA LEU A 23 8.64 -6.30 -13.83
C LEU A 23 9.03 -7.67 -13.28
N THR A 24 8.62 -7.96 -12.06
CA THR A 24 8.83 -9.25 -11.40
C THR A 24 7.48 -9.92 -11.21
N TRP A 25 7.27 -11.08 -11.82
CA TRP A 25 6.16 -11.96 -11.51
C TRP A 25 6.51 -12.71 -10.23
N LEU A 26 5.63 -12.66 -9.23
CA LEU A 26 5.91 -13.27 -7.94
C LEU A 26 5.69 -14.76 -8.03
N ASP A 27 6.74 -15.53 -7.73
CA ASP A 27 6.64 -16.99 -7.64
C ASP A 27 5.85 -17.38 -6.38
N THR A 28 4.62 -17.83 -6.58
CA THR A 28 3.71 -18.19 -5.50
C THR A 28 3.54 -19.69 -5.34
N GLN A 29 4.51 -20.46 -5.83
CA GLN A 29 4.61 -21.93 -5.68
C GLN A 29 3.25 -22.65 -5.65
N PHE A 30 2.78 -23.08 -6.82
CA PHE A 30 1.62 -23.98 -6.99
C PHE A 30 0.22 -23.38 -6.80
N ASN A 31 0.06 -22.06 -6.75
CA ASN A 31 -1.27 -21.50 -6.59
C ASN A 31 -1.63 -20.51 -7.71
N PRO A 32 -2.61 -20.85 -8.57
CA PRO A 32 -2.94 -20.04 -9.74
C PRO A 32 -3.67 -18.72 -9.40
N PHE A 33 -4.03 -18.49 -8.13
CA PHE A 33 -4.74 -17.29 -7.72
C PHE A 33 -4.00 -16.61 -6.58
N THR A 34 -3.14 -15.67 -6.93
CA THR A 34 -2.39 -14.87 -5.96
C THR A 34 -2.72 -13.40 -6.14
N VAL A 35 -3.14 -12.76 -5.04
CA VAL A 35 -3.47 -11.33 -5.01
C VAL A 35 -2.51 -10.65 -4.04
N PRO A 36 -1.61 -9.78 -4.52
CA PRO A 36 -0.83 -8.90 -3.66
C PRO A 36 -1.73 -7.75 -3.21
N LEU A 37 -1.64 -7.34 -1.95
CA LEU A 37 -2.52 -6.35 -1.34
C LEU A 37 -1.77 -5.24 -0.61
N GLY A 38 -0.45 -5.39 -0.45
CA GLY A 38 0.39 -4.37 0.16
C GLY A 38 1.84 -4.48 -0.26
N VAL A 39 2.54 -3.33 -0.37
CA VAL A 39 3.96 -3.22 -0.68
C VAL A 39 4.68 -2.31 0.30
N SER A 40 5.90 -2.70 0.75
CA SER A 40 6.75 -1.84 1.59
C SER A 40 7.28 -0.63 0.83
N ALA A 41 7.74 0.39 1.56
CA ALA A 41 8.20 1.64 0.96
C ALA A 41 9.34 1.45 -0.06
N ASP A 42 10.24 0.50 0.19
CA ASP A 42 11.38 0.20 -0.68
C ASP A 42 11.10 -0.91 -1.72
N GLY A 43 9.86 -1.41 -1.80
CA GLY A 43 9.47 -2.51 -2.69
C GLY A 43 10.09 -3.87 -2.33
N SER A 44 10.79 -3.99 -1.19
CA SER A 44 11.47 -5.23 -0.79
C SER A 44 10.54 -6.31 -0.25
N VAL A 45 9.36 -5.90 0.23
CA VAL A 45 8.34 -6.79 0.80
C VAL A 45 7.01 -6.58 0.09
N VAL A 46 6.40 -7.67 -0.35
CA VAL A 46 5.01 -7.71 -0.85
C VAL A 46 4.22 -8.67 0.01
N VAL A 47 3.01 -8.27 0.38
CA VAL A 47 2.09 -9.12 1.16
C VAL A 47 0.76 -9.30 0.43
N GLY A 48 0.05 -10.36 0.77
CA GLY A 48 -1.23 -10.64 0.14
C GLY A 48 -1.79 -11.99 0.53
N MET A 49 -2.63 -12.52 -0.32
CA MET A 49 -3.20 -13.85 -0.14
C MET A 49 -3.08 -14.70 -1.40
N THR A 50 -2.98 -16.00 -1.19
CA THR A 50 -3.14 -17.00 -2.24
C THR A 50 -4.44 -17.74 -2.01
N GLU A 51 -5.19 -18.05 -3.07
CA GLU A 51 -6.37 -18.90 -2.99
C GLU A 51 -6.08 -20.26 -3.57
N SER A 52 -6.22 -21.32 -2.77
CA SER A 52 -6.19 -22.71 -3.23
C SER A 52 -7.59 -23.34 -3.23
N PHE A 53 -7.85 -24.21 -4.19
CA PHE A 53 -9.09 -24.98 -4.19
C PHE A 53 -8.97 -26.19 -3.24
N PRO A 54 -9.97 -26.50 -2.37
CA PRO A 54 -11.22 -25.78 -2.14
C PRO A 54 -11.08 -24.69 -1.05
N GLN A 55 -11.15 -23.42 -1.45
CA GLN A 55 -11.33 -22.22 -0.63
C GLN A 55 -10.47 -22.07 0.65
N GLN A 56 -9.17 -22.31 0.55
CA GLN A 56 -8.24 -22.01 1.63
C GLN A 56 -7.33 -20.87 1.20
N SER A 57 -7.67 -19.65 1.62
CA SER A 57 -6.74 -18.52 1.46
C SER A 57 -5.58 -18.64 2.45
N ARG A 58 -4.40 -18.21 2.01
CA ARG A 58 -3.18 -18.20 2.82
C ARG A 58 -2.52 -16.84 2.75
N ALA A 59 -2.35 -16.18 3.88
CA ALA A 59 -1.55 -14.98 3.98
C ALA A 59 -0.09 -15.27 3.62
N PHE A 60 0.49 -14.45 2.77
CA PHE A 60 1.89 -14.57 2.39
C PHE A 60 2.64 -13.26 2.59
N ARG A 61 3.95 -13.38 2.74
CA ARG A 61 4.95 -12.34 2.65
C ARG A 61 6.00 -12.78 1.64
N TRP A 62 6.21 -12.00 0.61
CA TRP A 62 7.22 -12.25 -0.39
C TRP A 62 8.40 -11.26 -0.24
N THR A 63 9.60 -11.75 -0.46
CA THR A 63 10.80 -10.94 -0.62
C THR A 63 11.63 -11.49 -1.77
N ARG A 64 12.42 -10.64 -2.42
CA ARG A 64 13.30 -11.08 -3.52
C ARG A 64 14.29 -12.18 -3.08
N ALA A 65 14.77 -12.13 -1.83
CA ALA A 65 15.78 -13.06 -1.30
C ALA A 65 15.19 -14.43 -0.95
N LEU A 66 13.95 -14.50 -0.45
CA LEU A 66 13.36 -15.71 0.13
C LEU A 66 12.17 -16.25 -0.68
N GLY A 67 11.71 -15.51 -1.71
CA GLY A 67 10.47 -15.83 -2.40
C GLY A 67 9.26 -15.71 -1.48
N THR A 68 8.20 -16.46 -1.79
CA THR A 68 6.94 -16.46 -1.04
C THR A 68 7.05 -17.29 0.24
N GLN A 69 6.72 -16.67 1.37
CA GLN A 69 6.63 -17.27 2.69
C GLN A 69 5.20 -17.17 3.21
N TYR A 70 4.59 -18.29 3.60
CA TYR A 70 3.27 -18.30 4.20
C TYR A 70 3.36 -17.95 5.70
N LEU A 71 2.48 -17.05 6.15
CA LEU A 71 2.49 -16.54 7.52
C LEU A 71 1.78 -17.45 8.53
N GLY A 72 1.06 -18.48 8.05
CA GLY A 72 0.29 -19.38 8.90
C GLY A 72 -1.12 -18.88 9.20
N THR A 73 -1.69 -19.34 10.31
CA THR A 73 -3.03 -19.03 10.81
C THR A 73 -3.00 -18.88 12.33
N LEU A 74 -4.13 -18.52 12.93
CA LEU A 74 -4.33 -18.53 14.40
C LEU A 74 -4.87 -19.89 14.92
N GLY A 75 -4.50 -20.97 14.23
CA GLY A 75 -4.92 -22.34 14.56
C GLY A 75 -6.06 -22.88 13.67
N GLY A 76 -6.65 -22.04 12.82
CA GLY A 76 -7.66 -22.44 11.86
C GLY A 76 -7.07 -22.76 10.48
N ASN A 77 -7.88 -22.63 9.43
CA ASN A 77 -7.57 -23.14 8.09
C ASN A 77 -7.33 -22.08 7.02
N ALA A 78 -7.54 -20.78 7.31
CA ALA A 78 -7.41 -19.72 6.33
C ALA A 78 -6.82 -18.44 6.93
N SER A 79 -6.15 -17.64 6.10
CA SER A 79 -5.63 -16.33 6.44
C SER A 79 -5.43 -15.47 5.20
N ALA A 80 -5.42 -14.15 5.36
CA ALA A 80 -5.05 -13.18 4.33
C ALA A 80 -4.27 -12.02 4.96
N ALA A 81 -3.25 -11.51 4.29
CA ALA A 81 -2.52 -10.32 4.66
C ALA A 81 -2.99 -9.16 3.80
N TYR A 82 -3.34 -8.03 4.42
CA TYR A 82 -3.85 -6.85 3.71
C TYR A 82 -2.89 -5.68 3.72
N GLY A 83 -2.17 -5.46 4.80
CA GLY A 83 -1.28 -4.32 4.93
C GLY A 83 0.10 -4.71 5.43
N VAL A 84 1.09 -3.90 5.07
CA VAL A 84 2.48 -4.02 5.50
C VAL A 84 3.03 -2.65 5.89
N SER A 85 3.82 -2.60 6.98
CA SER A 85 4.50 -1.36 7.40
C SER A 85 5.54 -0.90 6.37
N ALA A 86 5.91 0.38 6.40
CA ALA A 86 6.84 0.97 5.43
C ALA A 86 8.16 0.19 5.34
N ASN A 87 8.71 -0.25 6.47
CA ASN A 87 9.95 -1.04 6.52
C ASN A 87 9.75 -2.56 6.31
N GLY A 88 8.53 -3.01 5.99
CA GLY A 88 8.21 -4.42 5.74
C GLY A 88 8.26 -5.35 6.97
N SER A 89 8.42 -4.81 8.19
CA SER A 89 8.60 -5.60 9.41
C SER A 89 7.31 -6.07 10.08
N VAL A 90 6.20 -5.35 9.84
CA VAL A 90 4.87 -5.65 10.40
C VAL A 90 3.91 -5.95 9.26
N VAL A 91 3.19 -7.06 9.40
CA VAL A 91 2.11 -7.45 8.47
C VAL A 91 0.81 -7.58 9.24
N VAL A 92 -0.28 -7.09 8.67
CA VAL A 92 -1.61 -7.17 9.27
C VAL A 92 -2.62 -7.80 8.30
N GLY A 93 -3.67 -8.36 8.86
CA GLY A 93 -4.71 -9.01 8.09
C GLY A 93 -5.68 -9.78 8.98
N TRP A 94 -6.23 -10.86 8.45
CA TRP A 94 -7.08 -11.75 9.23
C TRP A 94 -6.62 -13.20 9.12
N ALA A 95 -6.93 -13.97 10.15
CA ALA A 95 -6.74 -15.41 10.14
C ALA A 95 -7.87 -16.09 10.92
N HIS A 96 -8.20 -17.33 10.53
CA HIS A 96 -9.10 -18.14 11.33
C HIS A 96 -8.40 -18.65 12.58
N ASP A 97 -9.09 -18.52 13.72
CA ASP A 97 -8.71 -19.16 14.99
C ASP A 97 -9.10 -20.65 14.99
N VAL A 98 -8.84 -21.32 16.11
CA VAL A 98 -9.18 -22.76 16.31
C VAL A 98 -10.67 -23.08 16.22
N ASN A 99 -11.54 -22.07 16.37
CA ASN A 99 -12.99 -22.19 16.26
C ASN A 99 -13.49 -21.82 14.85
N GLY A 100 -12.59 -21.52 13.91
CA GLY A 100 -12.92 -21.08 12.56
C GLY A 100 -13.44 -19.62 12.49
N GLN A 101 -13.26 -18.84 13.55
CA GLN A 101 -13.68 -17.44 13.57
C GLN A 101 -12.59 -16.55 12.97
N ARG A 102 -12.98 -15.56 12.18
CA ARG A 102 -12.09 -14.58 11.57
C ARG A 102 -11.58 -13.63 12.67
N ARG A 103 -10.25 -13.51 12.80
CA ARG A 103 -9.57 -12.68 13.81
C ARG A 103 -8.55 -11.76 13.13
N ALA A 104 -8.58 -10.49 13.47
CA ALA A 104 -7.53 -9.55 13.08
C ALA A 104 -6.20 -9.97 13.67
N PHE A 105 -5.15 -9.97 12.88
CA PHE A 105 -3.82 -10.28 13.36
C PHE A 105 -2.80 -9.17 13.07
N ARG A 106 -1.75 -9.15 13.89
CA ARG A 106 -0.49 -8.46 13.63
C ARG A 106 0.63 -9.48 13.66
N TRP A 107 1.41 -9.55 12.60
CA TRP A 107 2.54 -10.46 12.47
C TRP A 107 3.85 -9.69 12.45
N THR A 108 4.88 -10.22 13.11
CA THR A 108 6.28 -9.81 12.97
C THR A 108 7.15 -11.06 12.93
N ALA A 109 8.39 -10.95 12.41
CA ALA A 109 9.32 -12.08 12.41
C ALA A 109 9.67 -12.58 13.81
N ALA A 110 9.62 -11.71 14.84
CA ALA A 110 9.94 -12.05 16.23
C ALA A 110 8.81 -12.76 16.95
N THR A 111 7.54 -12.40 16.69
CA THR A 111 6.37 -12.91 17.45
C THR A 111 5.53 -13.91 16.67
N GLY A 112 5.72 -14.00 15.35
CA GLY A 112 4.74 -14.66 14.49
C GLY A 112 3.41 -13.90 14.47
N MET A 113 2.33 -14.61 14.20
CA MET A 113 0.97 -14.06 14.11
C MET A 113 0.35 -13.94 15.51
N VAL A 114 -0.09 -12.74 15.87
CA VAL A 114 -0.71 -12.41 17.17
C VAL A 114 -2.12 -11.91 16.92
N ASP A 115 -3.12 -12.50 17.59
CA ASP A 115 -4.53 -12.07 17.58
C ASP A 115 -4.68 -10.70 18.26
N LEU A 116 -5.35 -9.75 17.64
CA LEU A 116 -5.60 -8.41 18.16
C LEU A 116 -6.90 -8.29 18.96
N GLY A 117 -7.72 -9.35 19.00
CA GLY A 117 -9.00 -9.36 19.70
C GLY A 117 -10.18 -8.89 18.81
N ALA A 118 -11.26 -8.49 19.50
CA ALA A 118 -12.46 -7.89 18.91
C ALA A 118 -13.09 -6.88 19.89
N LEU A 119 -14.15 -6.18 19.49
CA LEU A 119 -14.86 -5.18 20.32
C LEU A 119 -15.98 -5.80 21.19
N GLY A 120 -15.73 -6.99 21.72
CA GLY A 120 -16.67 -7.74 22.54
C GLY A 120 -17.47 -8.80 21.75
N GLY A 121 -17.41 -8.78 20.43
CA GLY A 121 -17.92 -9.84 19.56
C GLY A 121 -16.87 -10.91 19.27
N ASN A 122 -17.09 -11.70 18.23
CA ASN A 122 -16.29 -12.88 17.92
C ASN A 122 -15.49 -12.81 16.61
N GLN A 123 -15.63 -11.75 15.82
CA GLN A 123 -14.91 -11.58 14.56
C GLN A 123 -14.21 -10.23 14.50
N SER A 124 -13.09 -10.19 13.81
CA SER A 124 -12.36 -8.97 13.49
C SER A 124 -11.46 -9.18 12.27
N GLU A 125 -11.10 -8.09 11.62
CA GLU A 125 -10.22 -8.07 10.45
C GLU A 125 -9.41 -6.78 10.45
N ALA A 126 -8.09 -6.87 10.37
CA ALA A 126 -7.21 -5.74 10.17
C ALA A 126 -7.00 -5.49 8.68
N ARG A 127 -7.06 -4.23 8.25
CA ARG A 127 -6.93 -3.83 6.85
C ARG A 127 -5.75 -2.91 6.60
N GLY A 128 -5.55 -1.92 7.45
CA GLY A 128 -4.46 -0.96 7.33
C GLY A 128 -3.52 -0.96 8.53
N VAL A 129 -2.28 -0.54 8.29
CA VAL A 129 -1.24 -0.39 9.30
C VAL A 129 -0.42 0.87 9.03
N SER A 130 -0.08 1.61 10.09
CA SER A 130 0.77 2.80 10.00
C SER A 130 2.19 2.45 9.54
N ALA A 131 2.96 3.44 9.09
CA ALA A 131 4.28 3.23 8.52
C ALA A 131 5.24 2.49 9.47
N GLU A 132 5.22 2.79 10.77
CA GLU A 132 6.02 2.09 11.78
C GLU A 132 5.38 0.78 12.31
N GLY A 133 4.15 0.46 11.89
CA GLY A 133 3.45 -0.73 12.35
C GLY A 133 2.88 -0.63 13.78
N SER A 134 2.79 0.58 14.35
CA SER A 134 2.32 0.82 15.72
C SER A 134 0.81 0.98 15.83
N VAL A 135 0.14 1.41 14.75
CA VAL A 135 -1.31 1.55 14.66
C VAL A 135 -1.86 0.58 13.62
N VAL A 136 -2.91 -0.14 14.00
CA VAL A 136 -3.64 -1.06 13.11
C VAL A 136 -5.10 -0.65 13.06
N VAL A 137 -5.70 -0.66 11.86
CA VAL A 137 -7.11 -0.34 11.66
C VAL A 137 -7.84 -1.44 10.89
N GLY A 138 -9.13 -1.47 11.03
CA GLY A 138 -9.99 -2.45 10.36
C GLY A 138 -11.41 -2.44 10.93
N TRP A 139 -12.05 -3.59 10.94
CA TRP A 139 -13.36 -3.73 11.56
C TRP A 139 -13.38 -4.88 12.56
N ALA A 140 -14.25 -4.77 13.55
CA ALA A 140 -14.52 -5.82 14.52
C ALA A 140 -16.00 -5.84 14.90
N HIS A 141 -16.51 -7.01 15.24
CA HIS A 141 -17.86 -7.13 15.82
C HIS A 141 -17.88 -6.61 17.25
N ASP A 142 -18.86 -5.75 17.52
CA ASP A 142 -19.22 -5.37 18.89
C ASP A 142 -20.02 -6.48 19.58
N VAL A 143 -20.48 -6.21 20.82
CA VAL A 143 -21.27 -7.15 21.63
C VAL A 143 -22.64 -7.51 20.99
N ASN A 144 -23.13 -6.69 20.05
CA ASN A 144 -24.38 -6.91 19.33
C ASN A 144 -24.16 -7.60 17.96
N GLY A 145 -22.90 -7.92 17.62
CA GLY A 145 -22.52 -8.51 16.35
C GLY A 145 -22.50 -7.52 15.18
N GLN A 146 -22.55 -6.21 15.45
CA GLN A 146 -22.44 -5.17 14.43
C GLN A 146 -20.97 -4.89 14.13
N ARG A 147 -20.66 -4.63 12.84
CA ARG A 147 -19.29 -4.26 12.44
C ARG A 147 -19.02 -2.81 12.84
N ARG A 148 -17.89 -2.62 13.53
CA ARG A 148 -17.41 -1.32 13.99
C ARG A 148 -15.99 -1.09 13.49
N ALA A 149 -15.75 0.05 12.88
CA ALA A 149 -14.39 0.49 12.57
C ALA A 149 -13.58 0.58 13.85
N PHE A 150 -12.37 0.03 13.85
CA PHE A 150 -11.49 0.10 15.00
C PHE A 150 -10.13 0.72 14.67
N ARG A 151 -9.50 1.27 15.71
CA ARG A 151 -8.09 1.62 15.77
C ARG A 151 -7.46 0.87 16.95
N TRP A 152 -6.40 0.14 16.68
CA TRP A 152 -5.66 -0.62 17.67
C TRP A 152 -4.24 -0.08 17.85
N THR A 153 -3.78 -0.02 19.10
CA THR A 153 -2.37 0.20 19.45
C THR A 153 -2.00 -0.75 20.57
N ALA A 154 -0.69 -1.02 20.77
CA ALA A 154 -0.24 -1.85 21.89
C ALA A 154 -0.60 -1.26 23.28
N ALA A 155 -0.74 0.07 23.39
CA ALA A 155 -1.05 0.76 24.63
C ALA A 155 -2.55 0.72 24.99
N THR A 156 -3.44 0.80 24.00
CA THR A 156 -4.89 0.94 24.21
C THR A 156 -5.67 -0.33 23.92
N GLY A 157 -5.08 -1.29 23.21
CA GLY A 157 -5.84 -2.34 22.56
C GLY A 157 -6.72 -1.77 21.45
N MET A 158 -7.80 -2.48 21.12
CA MET A 158 -8.76 -2.12 20.09
C MET A 158 -9.80 -1.13 20.63
N ILE A 159 -9.96 0.02 19.98
CA ILE A 159 -10.98 1.04 20.31
C ILE A 159 -11.94 1.20 19.15
N ASP A 160 -13.24 1.34 19.43
CA ASP A 160 -14.30 1.64 18.46
C ASP A 160 -14.22 3.11 18.02
N LEU A 161 -14.25 3.36 16.71
CA LEU A 161 -14.20 4.70 16.13
C LEU A 161 -15.59 5.33 15.95
N GLY A 162 -16.67 4.59 16.21
CA GLY A 162 -18.04 5.03 16.04
C GLY A 162 -18.59 4.82 14.64
N THR A 163 -19.69 5.55 14.32
CA THR A 163 -20.37 5.56 13.02
C THR A 163 -20.75 6.99 12.64
N LEU A 164 -21.36 7.17 11.47
CA LEU A 164 -21.96 8.44 11.05
C LEU A 164 -23.44 8.56 11.48
N GLY A 165 -23.85 7.84 12.53
CA GLY A 165 -25.21 7.82 13.07
C GLY A 165 -26.01 6.56 12.74
N GLY A 166 -25.50 5.67 11.90
CA GLY A 166 -26.06 4.35 11.60
C GLY A 166 -25.49 3.24 12.48
N ALA A 167 -25.65 1.99 12.05
CA ALA A 167 -25.30 0.81 12.85
C ALA A 167 -23.86 0.32 12.63
N GLU A 168 -23.32 0.42 11.43
CA GLU A 168 -22.07 -0.23 11.05
C GLU A 168 -21.01 0.75 10.52
N SER A 169 -19.75 0.40 10.69
CA SER A 169 -18.59 1.09 10.12
C SER A 169 -17.42 0.13 9.91
N GLU A 170 -16.58 0.41 8.91
CA GLU A 170 -15.38 -0.36 8.59
C GLU A 170 -14.25 0.62 8.24
N ALA A 171 -13.09 0.51 8.89
CA ALA A 171 -11.89 1.24 8.51
C ALA A 171 -11.12 0.46 7.44
N TRP A 172 -10.54 1.17 6.46
CA TRP A 172 -9.79 0.60 5.36
C TRP A 172 -8.32 0.93 5.44
N ALA A 173 -7.98 2.19 5.64
CA ALA A 173 -6.60 2.65 5.65
C ALA A 173 -6.34 3.64 6.78
N VAL A 174 -5.06 3.86 7.06
CA VAL A 174 -4.57 4.77 8.09
C VAL A 174 -3.35 5.53 7.57
N SER A 175 -3.25 6.83 7.91
CA SER A 175 -2.09 7.66 7.58
C SER A 175 -0.79 7.10 8.16
N ALA A 176 0.33 7.53 7.62
CA ALA A 176 1.64 7.01 8.01
C ALA A 176 1.92 7.15 9.51
N ASP A 177 1.53 8.28 10.12
CA ASP A 177 1.65 8.53 11.56
C ASP A 177 0.56 7.88 12.43
N GLY A 178 -0.45 7.26 11.82
CA GLY A 178 -1.59 6.64 12.51
C GLY A 178 -2.62 7.63 13.06
N SER A 179 -2.58 8.92 12.68
CA SER A 179 -3.47 9.96 13.20
C SER A 179 -4.79 10.08 12.45
N VAL A 180 -4.81 9.72 11.16
CA VAL A 180 -5.98 9.79 10.29
C VAL A 180 -6.39 8.37 9.89
N VAL A 181 -7.67 8.04 10.07
CA VAL A 181 -8.27 6.76 9.63
C VAL A 181 -9.34 7.06 8.61
N VAL A 182 -9.37 6.29 7.53
CA VAL A 182 -10.42 6.39 6.50
C VAL A 182 -11.14 5.06 6.31
N GLY A 183 -12.37 5.15 5.85
CA GLY A 183 -13.20 3.97 5.63
C GLY A 183 -14.61 4.34 5.24
N ILE A 184 -15.54 3.41 5.47
CA ILE A 184 -16.96 3.57 5.21
C ILE A 184 -17.77 3.39 6.49
N ALA A 185 -18.86 4.15 6.62
CA ALA A 185 -19.77 4.05 7.74
C ALA A 185 -21.20 4.34 7.30
N GLN A 186 -22.16 3.76 7.97
CA GLN A 186 -23.56 4.08 7.77
C GLN A 186 -23.91 5.40 8.45
N ASP A 187 -24.62 6.26 7.70
CA ASP A 187 -25.25 7.45 8.26
C ASP A 187 -26.58 7.11 8.96
N ALA A 188 -27.26 8.11 9.53
CA ALA A 188 -28.53 7.92 10.24
C ALA A 188 -29.67 7.38 9.37
N THR A 189 -29.52 7.41 8.04
CA THR A 189 -30.50 6.83 7.09
C THR A 189 -30.16 5.39 6.71
N GLY A 190 -29.01 4.86 7.16
CA GLY A 190 -28.51 3.54 6.82
C GLY A 190 -27.70 3.50 5.53
N GLU A 191 -27.46 4.64 4.88
CA GLU A 191 -26.65 4.73 3.66
C GLU A 191 -25.15 4.73 3.99
N TRP A 192 -24.37 3.98 3.20
CA TRP A 192 -22.91 3.94 3.35
C TRP A 192 -22.28 5.21 2.80
N ARG A 193 -21.43 5.85 3.64
CA ARG A 193 -20.65 7.06 3.32
C ARG A 193 -19.17 6.79 3.55
N GLY A 194 -18.32 7.39 2.73
CA GLY A 194 -16.89 7.48 3.04
C GLY A 194 -16.68 8.39 4.26
N PHE A 195 -15.79 8.01 5.16
CA PHE A 195 -15.44 8.81 6.33
C PHE A 195 -13.94 9.07 6.43
N ARG A 196 -13.60 10.15 7.12
CA ARG A 196 -12.29 10.47 7.67
C ARG A 196 -12.45 10.67 9.18
N TRP A 197 -11.60 9.99 9.95
CA TRP A 197 -11.59 10.08 11.40
C TRP A 197 -10.24 10.60 11.89
N THR A 198 -10.27 11.47 12.90
CA THR A 198 -9.11 11.87 13.70
C THR A 198 -9.50 11.88 15.18
N ALA A 199 -8.52 11.84 16.09
CA ALA A 199 -8.80 11.93 17.53
C ALA A 199 -9.43 13.28 17.94
N GLN A 200 -9.24 14.33 17.14
CA GLN A 200 -9.79 15.67 17.42
C GLN A 200 -11.23 15.83 16.93
N THR A 201 -11.56 15.30 15.77
CA THR A 201 -12.87 15.52 15.13
C THR A 201 -13.83 14.35 15.31
N GLY A 202 -13.33 13.18 15.71
CA GLY A 202 -14.09 11.94 15.55
C GLY A 202 -14.30 11.62 14.07
N MET A 203 -15.34 10.85 13.78
CA MET A 203 -15.69 10.43 12.43
C MET A 203 -16.52 11.50 11.72
N ILE A 204 -16.06 11.96 10.55
CA ILE A 204 -16.73 12.92 9.68
C ILE A 204 -16.87 12.35 8.27
N ALA A 205 -18.02 12.61 7.61
CA ALA A 205 -18.25 12.14 6.24
C ALA A 205 -17.39 12.91 5.23
N LEU A 206 -16.85 12.22 4.22
CA LEU A 206 -16.10 12.83 3.10
C LEU A 206 -17.01 13.63 2.14
N GLY A 207 -18.31 13.50 2.29
CA GLY A 207 -19.33 14.14 1.45
C GLY A 207 -20.63 13.33 1.41
N THR A 208 -21.49 13.65 0.45
CA THR A 208 -22.84 13.07 0.34
C THR A 208 -22.93 11.89 -0.62
N ARG A 209 -21.85 11.51 -1.30
CA ARG A 209 -21.84 10.36 -2.22
C ARG A 209 -21.98 9.05 -1.46
N THR A 210 -22.69 8.10 -2.07
CA THR A 210 -22.90 6.76 -1.51
C THR A 210 -21.81 5.81 -1.95
N PHE A 211 -21.56 4.81 -1.13
CA PHE A 211 -20.57 3.77 -1.33
C PHE A 211 -21.23 2.39 -1.27
N SER A 212 -20.67 1.42 -1.97
CA SER A 212 -20.99 0.02 -1.68
C SER A 212 -20.30 -0.42 -0.38
N ARG A 213 -20.81 -1.47 0.24
CA ARG A 213 -20.15 -2.06 1.42
C ARG A 213 -18.75 -2.57 1.12
N ASP A 214 -18.50 -2.96 -0.13
CA ASP A 214 -17.20 -3.49 -0.57
C ASP A 214 -16.28 -2.40 -1.16
N ALA A 215 -16.65 -1.11 -0.98
CA ALA A 215 -15.83 0.00 -1.47
C ALA A 215 -14.50 0.05 -0.72
N HIS A 216 -13.41 0.11 -1.48
CA HIS A 216 -12.05 0.29 -0.96
C HIS A 216 -11.72 1.78 -0.87
N LEU A 217 -11.06 2.20 0.22
CA LEU A 217 -10.50 3.54 0.38
C LEU A 217 -9.04 3.42 0.83
N ASP A 218 -8.23 4.36 0.35
CA ASP A 218 -6.85 4.52 0.78
C ASP A 218 -6.54 6.00 1.08
N VAL A 219 -5.44 6.27 1.81
CA VAL A 219 -5.11 7.60 2.32
C VAL A 219 -3.61 7.89 2.19
N SER A 220 -3.28 9.13 1.80
CA SER A 220 -1.90 9.63 1.74
C SER A 220 -1.22 9.60 3.11
N ALA A 221 0.11 9.68 3.12
CA ALA A 221 0.92 9.57 4.34
C ALA A 221 0.56 10.61 5.40
N ASP A 222 0.24 11.83 4.99
CA ASP A 222 -0.18 12.94 5.84
C ASP A 222 -1.69 12.97 6.15
N GLY A 223 -2.47 12.06 5.56
CA GLY A 223 -3.93 12.01 5.74
C GLY A 223 -4.71 13.10 5.01
N SER A 224 -4.09 13.87 4.11
CA SER A 224 -4.72 14.99 3.39
C SER A 224 -5.46 14.58 2.12
N VAL A 225 -5.09 13.46 1.51
CA VAL A 225 -5.70 12.92 0.31
C VAL A 225 -6.33 11.57 0.60
N VAL A 226 -7.59 11.39 0.20
CA VAL A 226 -8.28 10.10 0.24
C VAL A 226 -8.66 9.69 -1.17
N VAL A 227 -8.41 8.44 -1.52
CA VAL A 227 -8.84 7.85 -2.79
C VAL A 227 -9.72 6.65 -2.56
N GLY A 228 -10.42 6.23 -3.59
CA GLY A 228 -11.27 5.04 -3.53
C GLY A 228 -12.26 4.99 -4.67
N THR A 229 -13.31 4.21 -4.47
CA THR A 229 -14.38 4.01 -5.46
C THR A 229 -15.74 4.27 -4.84
N HIS A 230 -16.55 5.10 -5.47
CA HIS A 230 -17.93 5.35 -5.05
C HIS A 230 -18.94 4.84 -6.10
N THR A 231 -20.18 4.58 -5.69
CA THR A 231 -21.17 3.90 -6.51
C THR A 231 -22.54 4.58 -6.48
N PRO A 232 -22.79 5.70 -7.22
CA PRO A 232 -24.19 6.12 -7.39
C PRO A 232 -24.87 5.45 -8.58
N TRP A 233 -24.15 5.27 -9.72
CA TRP A 233 -24.67 4.66 -10.97
C TRP A 233 -23.64 3.80 -11.69
N ARG A 234 -22.34 4.04 -11.42
CA ARG A 234 -21.17 3.33 -11.92
C ARG A 234 -20.09 3.38 -10.86
N GLU A 235 -19.30 2.35 -10.77
CA GLU A 235 -18.07 2.41 -9.99
C GLU A 235 -17.12 3.42 -10.64
N THR A 236 -16.80 4.46 -9.87
CA THR A 236 -15.95 5.56 -10.32
C THR A 236 -14.86 5.82 -9.29
N ALA A 237 -13.63 5.76 -9.73
CA ALA A 237 -12.47 6.15 -8.92
C ALA A 237 -12.53 7.66 -8.61
N PHE A 238 -12.23 8.02 -7.38
CA PHE A 238 -12.23 9.40 -6.93
C PHE A 238 -10.95 9.75 -6.17
N ARG A 239 -10.68 11.04 -6.09
CA ARG A 239 -9.72 11.66 -5.19
C ARG A 239 -10.43 12.73 -4.39
N TRP A 240 -10.26 12.71 -3.08
CA TRP A 240 -10.79 13.70 -2.14
C TRP A 240 -9.67 14.46 -1.46
N THR A 241 -9.86 15.77 -1.30
CA THR A 241 -9.09 16.62 -0.40
C THR A 241 -10.05 17.56 0.33
N GLU A 242 -9.63 18.11 1.47
CA GLU A 242 -10.46 19.08 2.19
C GLU A 242 -10.80 20.32 1.35
N ALA A 243 -9.88 20.75 0.50
CA ALA A 243 -10.04 21.95 -0.34
C ALA A 243 -11.00 21.75 -1.51
N THR A 244 -11.03 20.54 -2.13
CA THR A 244 -11.80 20.30 -3.36
C THR A 244 -13.02 19.42 -3.14
N GLY A 245 -13.13 18.78 -1.97
CA GLY A 245 -14.08 17.70 -1.77
C GLY A 245 -13.74 16.50 -2.67
N MET A 246 -14.73 15.65 -2.94
CA MET A 246 -14.61 14.44 -3.76
C MET A 246 -14.71 14.79 -5.24
N THR A 247 -13.65 14.52 -6.00
CA THR A 247 -13.56 14.70 -7.46
C THR A 247 -13.32 13.38 -8.14
N ASP A 248 -14.07 13.10 -9.22
CA ASP A 248 -13.91 11.87 -9.99
C ASP A 248 -12.60 11.92 -10.79
N LEU A 249 -11.89 10.81 -10.85
CA LEU A 249 -10.73 10.68 -11.72
C LEU A 249 -11.20 10.53 -13.18
N PRO A 250 -10.43 11.07 -14.15
CA PRO A 250 -10.79 10.94 -15.55
C PRO A 250 -10.79 9.48 -15.98
N LEU A 251 -11.73 9.10 -16.85
CA LEU A 251 -11.77 7.76 -17.45
C LEU A 251 -10.95 7.74 -18.74
N PRO A 252 -10.10 6.74 -18.96
CA PRO A 252 -9.48 6.52 -20.25
C PRO A 252 -10.53 6.33 -21.35
N SER A 253 -10.20 6.70 -22.59
CA SER A 253 -11.12 6.53 -23.74
C SER A 253 -11.57 5.07 -23.86
N GLY A 254 -12.88 4.88 -23.93
CA GLY A 254 -13.53 3.57 -24.05
C GLY A 254 -13.75 2.85 -22.72
N ALA A 255 -13.30 3.38 -21.58
CA ALA A 255 -13.58 2.80 -20.27
C ALA A 255 -14.96 3.23 -19.76
N SER A 256 -15.63 2.34 -19.03
CA SER A 256 -16.97 2.58 -18.46
C SER A 256 -16.98 2.65 -16.93
N VAL A 257 -16.05 2.00 -16.26
CA VAL A 257 -15.87 1.98 -14.80
C VAL A 257 -14.41 2.11 -14.42
N SER A 258 -14.13 2.63 -13.23
CA SER A 258 -12.77 2.72 -12.68
C SER A 258 -12.78 2.48 -11.17
N PHE A 259 -11.71 1.87 -10.70
CA PHE A 259 -11.49 1.54 -9.31
C PHE A 259 -10.13 2.09 -8.88
N ALA A 260 -10.06 2.88 -7.80
CA ALA A 260 -8.82 3.28 -7.17
C ALA A 260 -8.58 2.39 -5.93
N TYR A 261 -7.37 1.86 -5.81
CA TYR A 261 -6.99 0.96 -4.73
C TYR A 261 -5.84 1.48 -3.87
N GLY A 262 -4.89 2.20 -4.45
CA GLY A 262 -3.74 2.72 -3.72
C GLY A 262 -3.41 4.16 -4.08
N VAL A 263 -2.83 4.89 -3.12
CA VAL A 263 -2.35 6.26 -3.30
C VAL A 263 -0.93 6.41 -2.73
N SER A 264 -0.06 7.16 -3.44
CA SER A 264 1.28 7.49 -2.94
C SER A 264 1.23 8.36 -1.68
N GLY A 265 2.30 8.36 -0.91
CA GLY A 265 2.38 9.11 0.35
C GLY A 265 2.15 10.60 0.19
N ASP A 266 2.55 11.19 -0.94
CA ASP A 266 2.32 12.59 -1.28
C ASP A 266 0.93 12.86 -1.92
N GLY A 267 0.10 11.82 -2.12
CA GLY A 267 -1.22 11.94 -2.73
C GLY A 267 -1.24 12.27 -4.22
N ASN A 268 -0.08 12.20 -4.90
CA ASN A 268 0.07 12.62 -6.30
C ASN A 268 -0.08 11.48 -7.31
N ILE A 269 0.06 10.23 -6.86
CA ILE A 269 -0.09 9.04 -7.69
C ILE A 269 -1.24 8.19 -7.15
N VAL A 270 -2.16 7.80 -8.02
CA VAL A 270 -3.24 6.86 -7.71
C VAL A 270 -3.14 5.68 -8.66
N VAL A 271 -3.26 4.48 -8.14
CA VAL A 271 -3.25 3.25 -8.93
C VAL A 271 -4.55 2.47 -8.79
N GLY A 272 -4.86 1.69 -9.81
CA GLY A 272 -6.10 0.93 -9.81
C GLY A 272 -6.35 0.14 -11.09
N GLY A 273 -7.63 -0.05 -11.41
CA GLY A 273 -8.05 -0.74 -12.62
C GLY A 273 -9.25 -0.09 -13.29
N VAL A 274 -9.42 -0.34 -14.58
CA VAL A 274 -10.61 0.04 -15.34
C VAL A 274 -11.28 -1.21 -15.94
N ASP A 275 -12.58 -1.12 -16.26
CA ASP A 275 -13.37 -2.14 -16.96
C ASP A 275 -13.31 -3.53 -16.31
N LEU A 276 -13.57 -3.62 -15.00
CA LEU A 276 -13.66 -4.88 -14.25
C LEU A 276 -12.42 -5.79 -14.42
N MET A 277 -11.22 -5.25 -14.13
CA MET A 277 -9.92 -5.95 -14.20
C MET A 277 -9.35 -6.09 -15.62
N ALA A 278 -9.70 -5.22 -16.55
CA ALA A 278 -9.16 -5.32 -17.91
C ALA A 278 -7.82 -4.60 -18.10
N ARG A 279 -7.55 -3.52 -17.36
CA ARG A 279 -6.33 -2.71 -17.51
C ARG A 279 -5.95 -2.02 -16.21
N ALA A 280 -4.74 -2.29 -15.72
CA ALA A 280 -4.14 -1.54 -14.63
C ALA A 280 -3.76 -0.12 -15.07
N PHE A 281 -4.08 0.88 -14.25
CA PHE A 281 -3.74 2.27 -14.52
C PHE A 281 -2.90 2.89 -13.39
N ARG A 282 -2.20 3.97 -13.75
CA ARG A 282 -1.62 4.95 -12.84
C ARG A 282 -2.09 6.33 -13.26
N TRP A 283 -2.71 7.05 -12.34
CA TRP A 283 -3.07 8.47 -12.51
C TRP A 283 -2.07 9.34 -11.75
N ARG A 284 -1.77 10.52 -12.30
CA ARG A 284 -0.94 11.55 -11.65
C ARG A 284 -1.74 12.82 -11.42
N SER A 285 -1.40 13.58 -10.38
CA SER A 285 -2.03 14.87 -10.06
C SER A 285 -1.85 15.94 -11.15
N SER A 286 -0.93 15.75 -12.10
CA SER A 286 -0.83 16.53 -13.34
C SER A 286 -2.05 16.37 -14.28
N GLY A 287 -2.92 15.37 -14.00
CA GLY A 287 -4.09 15.03 -14.80
C GLY A 287 -3.87 13.89 -15.80
N GLU A 288 -2.65 13.37 -15.90
CA GLU A 288 -2.33 12.25 -16.77
C GLU A 288 -2.77 10.92 -16.17
N MET A 289 -3.35 10.05 -17.02
CA MET A 289 -3.65 8.66 -16.66
C MET A 289 -2.96 7.73 -17.65
N ASP A 290 -2.04 6.92 -17.13
CA ASP A 290 -1.29 5.93 -17.89
C ASP A 290 -2.00 4.58 -17.85
N ASP A 291 -2.15 3.92 -18.97
CA ASP A 291 -2.35 2.46 -19.03
C ASP A 291 -0.99 1.79 -18.83
N LEU A 292 -0.84 1.05 -17.73
CA LEU A 292 0.44 0.40 -17.39
C LEU A 292 0.88 -0.62 -18.45
N ASN A 293 -0.06 -1.24 -19.16
CA ASN A 293 0.27 -2.17 -20.24
C ASN A 293 0.95 -1.46 -21.41
N SER A 294 0.48 -0.27 -21.77
CA SER A 294 1.07 0.53 -22.85
C SER A 294 2.40 1.14 -22.41
N THR A 295 2.44 1.70 -21.20
CA THR A 295 3.61 2.40 -20.67
C THR A 295 4.81 1.46 -20.48
N TYR A 296 4.56 0.22 -20.01
CA TYR A 296 5.60 -0.78 -19.72
C TYR A 296 5.57 -1.98 -20.66
N ALA A 297 5.09 -1.80 -21.89
CA ALA A 297 4.97 -2.87 -22.89
C ALA A 297 6.28 -3.63 -23.14
N ASN A 298 7.42 -2.94 -23.03
CA ASN A 298 8.76 -3.51 -23.19
C ASN A 298 9.14 -4.50 -22.06
N LEU A 299 8.52 -4.39 -20.88
CA LEU A 299 8.77 -5.26 -19.72
C LEU A 299 7.79 -6.44 -19.65
N ILE A 300 6.57 -6.27 -20.15
CA ILE A 300 5.48 -7.22 -19.99
C ILE A 300 5.68 -8.45 -20.88
N GLY A 301 6.06 -8.28 -22.15
CA GLY A 301 6.40 -9.36 -23.08
C GLY A 301 5.30 -10.41 -23.32
N GLY A 302 5.42 -11.20 -24.39
CA GLY A 302 4.79 -12.51 -24.54
C GLY A 302 3.27 -12.64 -24.40
N GLY A 303 2.48 -11.56 -24.58
CA GLY A 303 1.02 -11.62 -24.44
C GLY A 303 0.52 -11.57 -22.99
N ALA A 304 1.40 -11.30 -22.04
CA ALA A 304 1.00 -11.01 -20.67
C ALA A 304 0.30 -9.65 -20.54
N MET A 305 -0.50 -9.46 -19.50
CA MET A 305 -1.23 -8.22 -19.24
C MET A 305 -1.24 -7.92 -17.74
N LEU A 306 -1.14 -6.63 -17.39
CA LEU A 306 -1.38 -6.12 -16.04
C LEU A 306 -2.86 -5.73 -15.93
N TRP A 307 -3.61 -6.46 -15.13
CA TRP A 307 -5.06 -6.32 -15.05
C TRP A 307 -5.50 -5.29 -14.02
N LEU A 308 -4.84 -5.32 -12.87
CA LEU A 308 -5.20 -4.50 -11.72
C LEU A 308 -3.93 -4.11 -10.98
N ALA A 309 -3.80 -2.85 -10.60
CA ALA A 309 -2.86 -2.39 -9.59
C ALA A 309 -3.59 -2.30 -8.24
N THR A 310 -3.11 -2.99 -7.24
CA THR A 310 -3.77 -3.11 -5.93
C THR A 310 -3.16 -2.22 -4.86
N ASP A 311 -1.88 -1.84 -5.02
CA ASP A 311 -1.21 -0.95 -4.09
C ASP A 311 0.02 -0.30 -4.76
N VAL A 312 0.48 0.81 -4.16
CA VAL A 312 1.65 1.57 -4.59
C VAL A 312 2.47 2.00 -3.37
N SER A 313 3.80 1.93 -3.49
CA SER A 313 4.69 2.41 -2.42
C SER A 313 4.51 3.91 -2.15
N PRO A 314 4.82 4.39 -0.94
CA PRO A 314 4.67 5.80 -0.58
C PRO A 314 5.39 6.78 -1.52
N ASP A 315 6.55 6.41 -2.06
CA ASP A 315 7.29 7.21 -3.05
C ASP A 315 6.68 7.15 -4.47
N GLY A 316 5.68 6.29 -4.70
CA GLY A 316 5.03 6.09 -5.99
C GLY A 316 5.80 5.21 -6.98
N ARG A 317 6.94 4.64 -6.57
CA ARG A 317 7.84 3.89 -7.44
C ARG A 317 7.41 2.45 -7.68
N TYR A 318 7.05 1.73 -6.61
CA TYR A 318 6.72 0.31 -6.67
C TYR A 318 5.22 0.11 -6.73
N ILE A 319 4.75 -0.58 -7.76
CA ILE A 319 3.33 -0.91 -7.94
C ILE A 319 3.17 -2.42 -7.90
N VAL A 320 2.25 -2.90 -7.06
CA VAL A 320 1.88 -4.32 -7.03
C VAL A 320 0.49 -4.52 -7.58
N GLY A 321 0.22 -5.70 -8.09
CA GLY A 321 -1.10 -6.00 -8.63
C GLY A 321 -1.20 -7.40 -9.21
N VAL A 322 -2.35 -7.66 -9.82
CA VAL A 322 -2.67 -8.91 -10.49
C VAL A 322 -2.57 -8.73 -11.99
N GLY A 323 -1.92 -9.66 -12.65
CA GLY A 323 -1.84 -9.74 -14.09
C GLY A 323 -2.11 -11.15 -14.60
N MET A 324 -1.95 -11.33 -15.91
CA MET A 324 -2.16 -12.60 -16.58
C MET A 324 -0.97 -12.91 -17.49
N ARG A 325 -0.34 -14.06 -17.25
CA ARG A 325 0.74 -14.62 -18.07
C ARG A 325 0.43 -16.11 -18.32
N GLY A 326 -0.69 -16.37 -19.01
CA GLY A 326 -1.26 -17.71 -19.15
C GLY A 326 -2.13 -18.13 -17.95
N VAL A 327 -1.79 -17.71 -16.75
CA VAL A 327 -2.55 -17.83 -15.50
C VAL A 327 -2.56 -16.50 -14.76
N TYR A 328 -3.41 -16.37 -13.75
CA TYR A 328 -3.42 -15.20 -12.88
C TYR A 328 -2.22 -15.20 -11.95
N GLU A 329 -1.41 -14.16 -12.01
CA GLU A 329 -0.19 -14.05 -11.20
C GLU A 329 -0.09 -12.65 -10.57
N ALA A 330 0.48 -12.61 -9.37
CA ALA A 330 0.87 -11.37 -8.73
C ALA A 330 2.10 -10.79 -9.43
N TYR A 331 2.18 -9.46 -9.52
CA TYR A 331 3.35 -8.76 -10.02
C TYR A 331 3.84 -7.68 -9.08
N LEU A 332 5.13 -7.37 -9.17
CA LEU A 332 5.78 -6.18 -8.64
C LEU A 332 6.44 -5.45 -9.81
N LEU A 333 5.94 -4.25 -10.10
CA LEU A 333 6.49 -3.33 -11.10
C LEU A 333 7.33 -2.27 -10.39
N ASP A 334 8.64 -2.23 -10.67
CA ASP A 334 9.51 -1.10 -10.36
C ASP A 334 9.47 -0.13 -11.55
N THR A 335 8.85 1.02 -11.37
CA THR A 335 8.69 2.03 -12.42
C THR A 335 9.99 2.76 -12.74
N GLY A 336 11.02 2.59 -11.88
CA GLY A 336 12.31 3.26 -12.00
C GLY A 336 12.29 4.74 -11.60
N PHE A 337 11.15 5.28 -11.19
CA PHE A 337 11.00 6.68 -10.80
C PHE A 337 9.98 6.84 -9.66
N PRO A 338 10.20 7.74 -8.67
CA PRO A 338 11.42 8.54 -8.49
C PRO A 338 12.65 7.68 -8.21
N ARG A 339 13.84 8.22 -8.48
CA ARG A 339 15.09 7.55 -8.09
C ARG A 339 15.23 7.66 -6.59
N ARG A 340 15.70 6.61 -5.96
CA ARG A 340 15.98 6.67 -4.52
C ARG A 340 17.06 7.73 -4.28
N GLY A 341 16.78 8.71 -3.41
CA GLY A 341 17.66 9.84 -3.16
C GLY A 341 17.41 11.07 -4.04
N ASP A 342 16.59 10.98 -5.09
CA ASP A 342 16.13 12.10 -5.91
C ASP A 342 14.91 12.75 -5.22
N VAL A 343 15.20 13.59 -4.24
CA VAL A 343 14.21 14.20 -3.34
C VAL A 343 13.40 15.29 -4.03
N ASP A 344 14.03 16.02 -4.96
CA ASP A 344 13.35 17.07 -5.73
C ASP A 344 12.69 16.56 -7.01
N ARG A 345 12.88 15.26 -7.31
CA ARG A 345 12.29 14.55 -8.47
C ARG A 345 12.66 15.14 -9.82
N ASN A 346 13.85 15.76 -9.93
CA ASN A 346 14.34 16.31 -11.18
C ASN A 346 14.99 15.24 -12.09
N GLY A 347 15.17 14.01 -11.58
CA GLY A 347 15.75 12.86 -12.28
C GLY A 347 17.26 12.70 -12.05
N CYS A 348 17.89 13.59 -11.32
CA CYS A 348 19.30 13.58 -10.94
C CYS A 348 19.43 13.54 -9.41
N VAL A 349 20.32 12.74 -8.86
CA VAL A 349 20.64 12.77 -7.43
C VAL A 349 21.91 13.57 -7.24
N ASP A 350 21.76 14.80 -6.76
CA ASP A 350 22.87 15.76 -6.66
C ASP A 350 22.87 16.58 -5.35
N ASP A 351 23.62 17.70 -5.36
CA ASP A 351 23.74 18.57 -4.20
C ASP A 351 22.40 19.15 -3.72
N ALA A 352 21.42 19.32 -4.62
CA ALA A 352 20.12 19.87 -4.27
C ALA A 352 19.34 18.88 -3.37
N ASP A 353 19.40 17.60 -3.67
CA ASP A 353 18.75 16.54 -2.87
C ASP A 353 19.44 16.43 -1.50
N LEU A 354 20.77 16.42 -1.49
CA LEU A 354 21.54 16.37 -0.26
C LEU A 354 21.21 17.56 0.66
N LEU A 355 21.11 18.75 0.11
CA LEU A 355 20.76 19.95 0.86
C LEU A 355 19.33 19.90 1.41
N ARG A 356 18.36 19.34 0.66
CA ARG A 356 17.00 19.16 1.15
C ARG A 356 16.96 18.28 2.40
N VAL A 357 17.60 17.12 2.37
CA VAL A 357 17.68 16.22 3.53
C VAL A 357 18.39 16.90 4.69
N LEU A 358 19.51 17.61 4.44
CA LEU A 358 20.24 18.34 5.49
C LEU A 358 19.42 19.46 6.12
N PHE A 359 18.62 20.22 5.35
CA PHE A 359 17.77 21.27 5.90
C PHE A 359 16.58 20.71 6.69
N ALA A 360 16.11 19.52 6.37
CA ALA A 360 15.04 18.83 7.07
C ALA A 360 15.55 17.95 8.23
N PHE A 361 16.87 17.86 8.44
CA PHE A 361 17.49 16.93 9.39
C PHE A 361 16.98 17.13 10.82
N GLY A 362 16.53 16.05 11.45
CA GLY A 362 15.91 16.05 12.77
C GLY A 362 14.42 16.41 12.78
N GLU A 363 13.86 16.80 11.63
CA GLU A 363 12.43 17.03 11.54
C GLU A 363 11.64 15.71 11.56
N ARG A 364 10.43 15.77 12.12
CA ARG A 364 9.55 14.63 12.27
C ARG A 364 8.34 14.75 11.35
N GLY A 365 7.80 13.62 10.97
CA GLY A 365 6.66 13.51 10.06
C GLY A 365 7.09 13.02 8.68
N TYR A 366 6.16 12.38 7.99
CA TYR A 366 6.40 11.77 6.67
C TYR A 366 6.44 12.87 5.60
N ARG A 367 7.57 12.97 4.91
CA ARG A 367 7.87 13.98 3.90
C ARG A 367 8.81 13.42 2.84
N ASP A 368 9.04 14.14 1.78
CA ASP A 368 9.90 13.70 0.67
C ASP A 368 11.36 13.48 1.10
N GLU A 369 11.81 14.17 2.14
CA GLU A 369 13.14 14.04 2.72
C GLU A 369 13.31 12.81 3.64
N ASP A 370 12.21 12.22 4.10
CA ASP A 370 12.16 10.96 4.85
C ASP A 370 12.12 9.78 3.85
N LEU A 371 13.29 9.40 3.35
CA LEU A 371 13.44 8.46 2.24
C LEU A 371 13.20 7.00 2.62
N ASN A 372 13.27 6.69 3.90
CA ASN A 372 12.97 5.35 4.44
C ASN A 372 11.56 5.24 5.02
N TRP A 373 10.82 6.37 5.10
CA TRP A 373 9.46 6.47 5.60
C TRP A 373 9.29 6.00 7.06
N ASP A 374 10.31 6.27 7.91
CA ASP A 374 10.25 5.96 9.34
C ASP A 374 9.71 7.12 10.20
N GLY A 375 9.42 8.26 9.59
CA GLY A 375 8.83 9.44 10.24
C GLY A 375 9.84 10.39 10.85
N ILE A 376 11.14 10.21 10.59
CA ILE A 376 12.23 11.07 11.07
C ILE A 376 13.23 11.25 9.93
N VAL A 377 13.58 12.47 9.61
CA VAL A 377 14.68 12.74 8.68
C VAL A 377 16.00 12.65 9.44
N ASP A 378 16.79 11.61 9.18
CA ASP A 378 18.04 11.34 9.91
C ASP A 378 19.19 10.84 9.03
N ASP A 379 20.19 10.23 9.67
CA ASP A 379 21.39 9.70 8.99
C ASP A 379 21.05 8.65 7.91
N ALA A 380 19.96 7.90 8.07
CA ALA A 380 19.58 6.88 7.11
C ALA A 380 19.12 7.49 5.78
N ASP A 381 18.40 8.62 5.83
CA ASP A 381 17.94 9.34 4.65
C ASP A 381 19.09 10.03 3.95
N LEU A 382 19.98 10.66 4.75
CA LEU A 382 21.21 11.27 4.22
C LEU A 382 22.08 10.24 3.49
N LEU A 383 22.24 9.05 4.06
CA LEU A 383 22.98 7.95 3.44
C LEU A 383 22.28 7.46 2.16
N ALA A 384 20.95 7.48 2.09
CA ALA A 384 20.21 7.10 0.89
C ALA A 384 20.54 8.04 -0.29
N VAL A 385 20.67 9.35 -0.06
CA VAL A 385 21.12 10.31 -1.08
C VAL A 385 22.59 10.04 -1.45
N LEU A 386 23.47 9.93 -0.45
CA LEU A 386 24.90 9.78 -0.68
C LEU A 386 25.26 8.52 -1.48
N PHE A 387 24.57 7.40 -1.22
CA PHE A 387 24.78 6.15 -1.98
C PHE A 387 24.33 6.22 -3.43
N GLN A 388 23.47 7.16 -3.77
CA GLN A 388 22.93 7.35 -5.12
C GLN A 388 23.49 8.60 -5.81
N PHE A 389 24.37 9.33 -5.16
CA PHE A 389 24.90 10.60 -5.64
C PHE A 389 25.52 10.49 -7.03
N GLY A 390 25.13 11.41 -7.92
CA GLY A 390 25.54 11.41 -9.34
C GLY A 390 24.71 10.48 -10.22
N SER A 391 23.73 9.75 -9.68
CA SER A 391 22.87 8.89 -10.50
C SER A 391 21.82 9.73 -11.23
N GLY A 392 21.71 9.49 -12.55
CA GLY A 392 20.71 10.16 -13.38
C GLY A 392 21.12 11.52 -13.95
N CYS A 393 22.25 12.03 -13.49
CA CYS A 393 22.86 13.24 -14.08
C CYS A 393 23.66 12.88 -15.36
#